data_c0b53fb81e9ffa5ac3cd74bf2480ac43
#
_entry.id   c0b53fb81e9ffa5ac3cd74bf2480ac43
#
_cell.length_a   1.000
_cell.length_b   1.000
_cell.length_c   1.000
_cell.angle_alpha   90.00
_cell.angle_beta   90.00
_cell.angle_gamma   90.00
#
_symmetry.space_group_name_H-M   'P 1'
#
loop_
_entity.id
_entity.type
_entity.pdbx_description
1 polymer ?
#
loop_
_entity_poly.entity_id
_entity_poly.type
_entity_poly.pdbx_seq_one_letter_code
_entity_poly.pdbx_strand_id
1 'polypeptide(L)'
;MPKHDRLHRPGVIATRAAVHPATQARLAAKRYRFPALATMPRPIPSGLISGSNRIYRSAPRRGDEIAEALAGILCRGGGSVLITSSRRTHAAGLALLREQLGGFSTASLDGSGENLYFAYLGLADTVLVAGDYVAMVSEAAGTGKPVPILNLDGGNAKFARFHVAMRAAGITRPFCGRIEGWSDPVPDDTKRVGAALHLFALGRRKRA
;
A
#
# COMPACT_ATOMS: atom_id res chain seq x y z
N MET A 1 -5.88 17.20 -3.59
CA MET A 1 -6.19 16.34 -4.74
C MET A 1 -4.90 15.95 -5.45
N PRO A 2 -4.68 14.70 -5.82
CA PRO A 2 -3.41 14.28 -6.42
C PRO A 2 -3.11 15.00 -7.75
N LYS A 3 -1.85 15.42 -7.93
CA LYS A 3 -1.41 16.14 -9.14
C LYS A 3 -1.65 15.38 -10.45
N HIS A 4 -1.68 14.06 -10.41
CA HIS A 4 -1.95 13.23 -11.60
C HIS A 4 -3.39 13.39 -12.14
N ASP A 5 -4.31 13.97 -11.36
CA ASP A 5 -5.66 14.32 -11.82
C ASP A 5 -5.69 15.58 -12.70
N ARG A 6 -4.59 16.34 -12.78
CA ARG A 6 -4.45 17.58 -13.58
C ARG A 6 -5.48 18.65 -13.25
N LEU A 7 -6.06 18.64 -12.07
CA LEU A 7 -7.02 19.65 -11.66
C LEU A 7 -6.29 20.83 -10.98
N HIS A 8 -6.15 21.93 -11.71
CA HIS A 8 -5.54 23.16 -11.23
C HIS A 8 -6.59 24.28 -11.25
N ARG A 9 -7.11 24.65 -10.09
CA ARG A 9 -8.05 25.75 -9.90
C ARG A 9 -7.96 26.31 -8.48
N PRO A 10 -8.39 27.57 -8.23
CA PRO A 10 -8.48 28.11 -6.87
C PRO A 10 -9.25 27.18 -5.94
N GLY A 11 -8.80 27.06 -4.69
CA GLY A 11 -9.39 26.18 -3.70
C GLY A 11 -8.99 24.71 -3.79
N VAL A 12 -8.12 24.32 -4.73
CA VAL A 12 -7.59 22.97 -4.83
C VAL A 12 -6.17 22.90 -4.25
N ILE A 13 -5.98 22.05 -3.23
CA ILE A 13 -4.66 21.72 -2.70
C ILE A 13 -4.11 20.53 -3.50
N ALA A 14 -3.10 20.76 -4.31
CA ALA A 14 -2.43 19.70 -5.06
C ALA A 14 -1.56 18.85 -4.14
N THR A 15 -1.65 17.51 -4.28
CA THR A 15 -0.88 16.52 -3.52
C THR A 15 -0.13 15.59 -4.46
N ARG A 16 0.97 14.98 -4.01
CA ARG A 16 1.69 13.95 -4.75
C ARG A 16 0.98 12.61 -4.64
N ALA A 17 0.70 12.21 -3.40
CA ALA A 17 -0.05 11.01 -3.05
C ALA A 17 -1.51 11.33 -2.70
N ALA A 18 -2.35 10.34 -2.58
CA ALA A 18 -3.67 10.50 -1.97
C ALA A 18 -3.53 10.82 -0.48
N VAL A 19 -4.43 11.64 0.06
CA VAL A 19 -4.56 11.83 1.51
C VAL A 19 -5.08 10.54 2.12
N HIS A 20 -4.45 10.06 3.19
CA HIS A 20 -4.73 8.74 3.78
C HIS A 20 -4.54 8.74 5.30
N PRO A 21 -5.16 7.80 6.02
CA PRO A 21 -5.06 7.70 7.48
C PRO A 21 -3.83 6.91 8.00
N ALA A 22 -2.97 6.39 7.13
CA ALA A 22 -1.77 5.64 7.50
C ALA A 22 -0.65 6.58 7.99
N THR A 23 -0.83 7.15 9.17
CA THR A 23 0.17 7.99 9.83
C THR A 23 1.11 7.14 10.70
N GLN A 24 2.35 7.58 10.91
CA GLN A 24 3.32 6.87 11.76
C GLN A 24 2.77 6.56 13.16
N ALA A 25 2.07 7.50 13.77
CA ALA A 25 1.43 7.32 15.07
C ALA A 25 0.37 6.20 15.05
N ARG A 26 -0.48 6.18 14.00
CA ARG A 26 -1.49 5.13 13.84
C ARG A 26 -0.88 3.76 13.57
N LEU A 27 0.15 3.69 12.74
CA LEU A 27 0.86 2.45 12.46
C LEU A 27 1.52 1.88 13.71
N ALA A 28 2.19 2.72 14.51
CA ALA A 28 2.81 2.34 15.77
C ALA A 28 1.77 1.82 16.77
N ALA A 29 0.67 2.55 16.97
CA ALA A 29 -0.42 2.14 17.86
C ALA A 29 -1.04 0.80 17.45
N LYS A 30 -1.27 0.58 16.14
CA LYS A 30 -1.82 -0.67 15.65
C LYS A 30 -0.83 -1.84 15.73
N ARG A 31 0.46 -1.62 15.48
CA ARG A 31 1.51 -2.61 15.70
C ARG A 31 1.56 -3.08 17.15
N TYR A 32 1.50 -2.16 18.10
CA TYR A 32 1.55 -2.46 19.52
C TYR A 32 0.35 -3.31 19.99
N ARG A 33 -0.82 -3.13 19.38
CA ARG A 33 -2.05 -3.85 19.74
C ARG A 33 -2.01 -5.35 19.39
N PHE A 34 -1.14 -5.77 18.45
CA PHE A 34 -1.06 -7.15 17.98
C PHE A 34 0.36 -7.74 18.18
N PRO A 35 0.78 -7.98 19.44
CA PRO A 35 2.14 -8.43 19.75
C PRO A 35 2.47 -9.78 19.11
N ALA A 36 1.50 -10.68 18.97
CA ALA A 36 1.71 -11.97 18.33
C ALA A 36 2.18 -11.87 16.86
N LEU A 37 1.78 -10.83 16.14
CA LEU A 37 2.28 -10.60 14.79
C LEU A 37 3.73 -10.07 14.78
N ALA A 38 4.15 -9.42 15.87
CA ALA A 38 5.49 -8.87 15.98
C ALA A 38 6.57 -9.95 16.25
N THR A 39 6.16 -11.15 16.70
CA THR A 39 7.04 -12.30 16.92
C THR A 39 7.23 -13.17 15.68
N MET A 40 6.58 -12.86 14.57
CA MET A 40 6.74 -13.60 13.32
C MET A 40 8.20 -13.50 12.80
N PRO A 41 8.75 -14.60 12.23
CA PRO A 41 10.07 -14.60 11.63
C PRO A 41 10.26 -13.50 10.58
N ARG A 42 11.43 -12.86 10.60
CA ARG A 42 11.79 -11.81 9.63
C ARG A 42 12.68 -12.35 8.51
N PRO A 43 12.69 -11.73 7.33
CA PRO A 43 11.92 -10.54 6.94
C PRO A 43 10.41 -10.79 6.80
N ILE A 44 9.61 -9.71 6.95
CA ILE A 44 8.16 -9.75 6.84
C ILE A 44 7.71 -8.89 5.65
N PRO A 45 7.70 -9.39 4.41
CA PRO A 45 7.03 -8.71 3.32
C PRO A 45 5.52 -8.71 3.52
N SER A 46 4.87 -7.60 3.16
CA SER A 46 3.40 -7.52 3.09
C SER A 46 2.95 -7.39 1.65
N GLY A 47 1.95 -8.18 1.23
CA GLY A 47 1.30 -8.08 -0.06
C GLY A 47 -0.06 -7.39 0.04
N LEU A 48 -0.22 -6.27 -0.67
CA LEU A 48 -1.51 -5.59 -0.77
C LEU A 48 -2.19 -5.96 -2.09
N ILE A 49 -3.23 -6.80 -1.99
CA ILE A 49 -3.95 -7.33 -3.14
C ILE A 49 -5.23 -6.53 -3.35
N SER A 50 -5.29 -5.83 -4.46
CA SER A 50 -6.52 -5.18 -4.91
C SER A 50 -7.40 -6.17 -5.69
N GLY A 51 -8.71 -5.94 -5.71
CA GLY A 51 -9.62 -6.66 -6.61
C GLY A 51 -9.73 -5.98 -7.98
N SER A 52 -10.51 -6.59 -8.89
CA SER A 52 -10.76 -6.04 -10.21
C SER A 52 -11.37 -4.63 -10.15
N ASN A 53 -10.97 -3.78 -11.09
CA ASN A 53 -11.59 -2.49 -11.32
C ASN A 53 -11.87 -2.27 -12.82
N ARG A 54 -12.58 -1.19 -13.18
CA ARG A 54 -12.98 -0.91 -14.58
C ARG A 54 -11.79 -0.69 -15.52
N ILE A 55 -10.61 -0.36 -15.03
CA ILE A 55 -9.44 0.02 -15.81
C ILE A 55 -8.51 -1.17 -16.01
N TYR A 56 -8.42 -2.03 -14.99
CA TYR A 56 -7.59 -3.22 -14.97
C TYR A 56 -8.50 -4.45 -14.92
N ARG A 57 -8.71 -5.10 -16.05
CA ARG A 57 -9.70 -6.19 -16.22
C ARG A 57 -9.19 -7.60 -15.93
N SER A 58 -7.89 -7.81 -15.77
CA SER A 58 -7.27 -9.13 -15.57
C SER A 58 -7.17 -9.51 -14.08
N ALA A 59 -8.31 -9.59 -13.39
CA ALA A 59 -8.38 -9.85 -11.96
C ALA A 59 -7.84 -11.22 -11.47
N PRO A 60 -8.03 -12.36 -12.18
CA PRO A 60 -7.53 -13.65 -11.68
C PRO A 60 -6.02 -13.70 -11.55
N ARG A 61 -5.28 -13.22 -12.56
CA ARG A 61 -3.80 -13.26 -12.59
C ARG A 61 -3.09 -12.42 -11.54
N ARG A 62 -3.74 -11.41 -10.96
CA ARG A 62 -3.08 -10.51 -9.99
C ARG A 62 -2.79 -11.14 -8.64
N GLY A 63 -3.69 -12.00 -8.18
CA GLY A 63 -3.45 -12.79 -6.98
C GLY A 63 -2.24 -13.69 -7.19
N ASP A 64 -2.18 -14.32 -8.35
CA ASP A 64 -1.11 -15.24 -8.75
C ASP A 64 0.25 -14.52 -8.82
N GLU A 65 0.32 -13.37 -9.51
CA GLU A 65 1.54 -12.58 -9.66
C GLU A 65 2.08 -12.08 -8.31
N ILE A 66 1.20 -11.65 -7.40
CA ILE A 66 1.61 -11.25 -6.05
C ILE A 66 2.03 -12.47 -5.23
N ALA A 67 1.32 -13.60 -5.35
CA ALA A 67 1.68 -14.83 -4.66
C ALA A 67 3.04 -15.36 -5.11
N GLU A 68 3.28 -15.42 -6.41
CA GLU A 68 4.57 -15.81 -6.99
C GLU A 68 5.69 -14.88 -6.56
N ALA A 69 5.45 -13.57 -6.57
CA ALA A 69 6.42 -12.58 -6.12
C ALA A 69 6.77 -12.76 -4.64
N LEU A 70 5.76 -12.94 -3.77
CA LEU A 70 5.96 -13.16 -2.33
C LEU A 70 6.64 -14.52 -2.06
N ALA A 71 6.19 -15.60 -2.71
CA ALA A 71 6.82 -16.91 -2.61
C ALA A 71 8.29 -16.85 -3.03
N GLY A 72 8.60 -16.22 -4.16
CA GLY A 72 9.97 -16.01 -4.61
C GLY A 72 10.84 -15.20 -3.65
N ILE A 73 10.26 -14.23 -2.93
CA ILE A 73 10.95 -13.48 -1.88
C ILE A 73 11.27 -14.40 -0.69
N LEU A 74 10.27 -15.15 -0.21
CA LEU A 74 10.39 -16.03 0.95
C LEU A 74 11.31 -17.23 0.69
N CYS A 75 11.26 -17.81 -0.50
CA CYS A 75 12.17 -18.90 -0.90
C CYS A 75 13.63 -18.48 -0.83
N ARG A 76 13.95 -17.22 -1.12
CA ARG A 76 15.32 -16.70 -1.08
C ARG A 76 15.77 -16.20 0.28
N GLY A 77 14.88 -15.64 1.07
CA GLY A 77 15.21 -14.93 2.30
C GLY A 77 14.60 -15.52 3.57
N GLY A 78 13.72 -16.51 3.46
CA GLY A 78 12.92 -17.00 4.58
C GLY A 78 11.95 -15.94 5.10
N GLY A 79 11.56 -16.09 6.36
CA GLY A 79 10.70 -15.11 7.04
C GLY A 79 9.23 -15.48 7.04
N SER A 80 8.38 -14.46 7.11
CA SER A 80 6.92 -14.57 7.19
C SER A 80 6.27 -13.63 6.20
N VAL A 81 4.98 -13.81 5.92
CA VAL A 81 4.25 -12.92 5.00
C VAL A 81 2.93 -12.44 5.60
N LEU A 82 2.63 -11.17 5.38
CA LEU A 82 1.35 -10.55 5.73
C LEU A 82 0.57 -10.25 4.45
N ILE A 83 -0.63 -10.79 4.32
CA ILE A 83 -1.45 -10.64 3.12
C ILE A 83 -2.71 -9.85 3.46
N THR A 84 -2.93 -8.78 2.74
CA THR A 84 -4.18 -8.04 2.79
C THR A 84 -4.92 -8.21 1.48
N SER A 85 -6.08 -8.83 1.53
CA SER A 85 -7.02 -8.88 0.43
C SER A 85 -8.07 -7.78 0.54
N SER A 86 -8.54 -7.30 -0.58
CA SER A 86 -9.70 -6.38 -0.61
C SER A 86 -11.00 -7.19 -0.65
N ARG A 87 -12.12 -6.56 -0.27
CA ARG A 87 -13.47 -7.14 -0.45
C ARG A 87 -13.80 -7.50 -1.91
N ARG A 88 -12.99 -7.07 -2.87
CA ARG A 88 -13.10 -7.35 -4.30
C ARG A 88 -12.14 -8.44 -4.78
N THR A 89 -11.34 -9.00 -3.88
CA THR A 89 -10.44 -10.11 -4.20
C THR A 89 -11.28 -11.40 -4.28
N HIS A 90 -11.21 -12.09 -5.40
CA HIS A 90 -11.98 -13.33 -5.58
C HIS A 90 -11.47 -14.45 -4.68
N ALA A 91 -12.39 -15.30 -4.20
CA ALA A 91 -12.06 -16.43 -3.32
C ALA A 91 -11.03 -17.40 -3.94
N ALA A 92 -11.09 -17.62 -5.26
CA ALA A 92 -10.12 -18.43 -5.98
C ALA A 92 -8.69 -17.88 -5.89
N GLY A 93 -8.48 -16.56 -6.00
CA GLY A 93 -7.17 -15.95 -5.84
C GLY A 93 -6.62 -16.06 -4.41
N LEU A 94 -7.50 -16.03 -3.40
CA LEU A 94 -7.10 -16.26 -2.01
C LEU A 94 -6.74 -17.73 -1.74
N ALA A 95 -7.44 -18.69 -2.36
CA ALA A 95 -7.12 -20.10 -2.25
C ALA A 95 -5.74 -20.41 -2.82
N LEU A 96 -5.45 -19.90 -4.01
CA LEU A 96 -4.14 -20.06 -4.65
C LEU A 96 -3.01 -19.41 -3.85
N LEU A 97 -3.25 -18.22 -3.29
CA LEU A 97 -2.30 -17.57 -2.36
C LEU A 97 -1.99 -18.47 -1.16
N ARG A 98 -3.01 -19.07 -0.55
CA ARG A 98 -2.84 -20.00 0.57
C ARG A 98 -2.06 -21.24 0.17
N GLU A 99 -2.31 -21.77 -1.01
CA GLU A 99 -1.60 -22.93 -1.55
C GLU A 99 -0.12 -22.62 -1.78
N GLN A 100 0.18 -21.55 -2.51
CA GLN A 100 1.56 -21.16 -2.84
C GLN A 100 2.39 -20.71 -1.63
N LEU A 101 1.75 -20.14 -0.62
CA LEU A 101 2.40 -19.64 0.58
C LEU A 101 2.22 -20.56 1.81
N GLY A 102 1.58 -21.71 1.66
CA GLY A 102 1.27 -22.64 2.75
C GLY A 102 2.49 -23.24 3.45
N GLY A 103 3.66 -23.21 2.79
CA GLY A 103 4.95 -23.61 3.38
C GLY A 103 5.61 -22.55 4.26
N PHE A 104 5.04 -21.35 4.35
CA PHE A 104 5.61 -20.21 5.07
C PHE A 104 4.71 -19.75 6.22
N SER A 105 5.31 -19.07 7.21
CA SER A 105 4.55 -18.41 8.26
C SER A 105 3.73 -17.26 7.65
N THR A 106 2.42 -17.45 7.56
CA THR A 106 1.51 -16.55 6.83
C THR A 106 0.41 -16.03 7.76
N ALA A 107 0.17 -14.72 7.76
CA ALA A 107 -1.03 -14.12 8.32
C ALA A 107 -1.80 -13.39 7.21
N SER A 108 -3.06 -13.74 7.04
CA SER A 108 -3.92 -13.16 6.00
C SER A 108 -5.13 -12.45 6.58
N LEU A 109 -5.44 -11.28 6.04
CA LEU A 109 -6.66 -10.54 6.33
C LEU A 109 -7.66 -10.82 5.19
N ASP A 110 -8.65 -11.61 5.47
CA ASP A 110 -9.71 -12.01 4.52
C ASP A 110 -11.03 -11.26 4.73
N GLY A 111 -11.03 -10.30 5.64
CA GLY A 111 -12.21 -9.49 5.98
C GLY A 111 -13.02 -10.05 7.15
N SER A 112 -12.66 -11.21 7.71
CA SER A 112 -13.22 -11.72 8.96
C SER A 112 -12.50 -11.11 10.17
N GLY A 113 -13.21 -10.89 11.26
CA GLY A 113 -12.64 -10.40 12.50
C GLY A 113 -12.20 -8.92 12.48
N GLU A 114 -11.23 -8.58 13.32
CA GLU A 114 -10.71 -7.22 13.42
C GLU A 114 -9.86 -6.84 12.21
N ASN A 115 -9.99 -5.59 11.76
CA ASN A 115 -9.21 -5.07 10.64
C ASN A 115 -7.74 -4.84 11.03
N LEU A 116 -6.86 -5.76 10.63
CA LEU A 116 -5.43 -5.76 10.88
C LEU A 116 -4.61 -4.95 9.85
N TYR A 117 -5.24 -4.32 8.88
CA TYR A 117 -4.58 -3.64 7.75
C TYR A 117 -3.44 -2.71 8.19
N PHE A 118 -3.71 -1.80 9.12
CA PHE A 118 -2.69 -0.88 9.61
C PHE A 118 -1.63 -1.54 10.51
N ALA A 119 -1.97 -2.65 11.17
CA ALA A 119 -0.98 -3.45 11.89
C ALA A 119 0.00 -4.11 10.90
N TYR A 120 -0.51 -4.67 9.82
CA TYR A 120 0.32 -5.26 8.76
C TYR A 120 1.24 -4.22 8.12
N LEU A 121 0.72 -3.06 7.75
CA LEU A 121 1.53 -1.94 7.26
C LEU A 121 2.60 -1.52 8.28
N GLY A 122 2.26 -1.49 9.57
CA GLY A 122 3.18 -1.12 10.64
C GLY A 122 4.28 -2.16 10.88
N LEU A 123 3.99 -3.46 10.69
CA LEU A 123 4.89 -4.58 10.99
C LEU A 123 5.79 -4.95 9.81
N ALA A 124 5.31 -4.83 8.58
CA ALA A 124 6.05 -5.21 7.39
C ALA A 124 7.44 -4.55 7.30
N ASP A 125 8.42 -5.24 6.73
CA ASP A 125 9.73 -4.69 6.37
C ASP A 125 9.71 -4.10 4.95
N THR A 126 8.83 -4.61 4.11
CA THR A 126 8.59 -4.18 2.72
C THR A 126 7.11 -4.33 2.40
N VAL A 127 6.56 -3.41 1.61
CA VAL A 127 5.13 -3.46 1.22
C VAL A 127 5.03 -3.59 -0.31
N LEU A 128 4.82 -4.80 -0.81
CA LEU A 128 4.56 -5.08 -2.23
C LEU A 128 3.12 -4.70 -2.57
N VAL A 129 2.95 -3.83 -3.56
CA VAL A 129 1.63 -3.30 -3.95
C VAL A 129 1.39 -3.48 -5.43
N ALA A 130 0.18 -3.95 -5.79
CA ALA A 130 -0.28 -3.89 -7.17
C ALA A 130 -0.50 -2.44 -7.61
N GLY A 131 -0.02 -2.07 -8.79
CA GLY A 131 0.00 -0.68 -9.29
C GLY A 131 -1.37 -0.09 -9.66
N ASP A 132 -2.46 -0.78 -9.43
CA ASP A 132 -3.82 -0.42 -9.88
C ASP A 132 -4.65 0.37 -8.85
N TYR A 133 -4.10 0.66 -7.66
CA TYR A 133 -4.85 1.33 -6.60
C TYR A 133 -4.06 2.44 -5.90
N VAL A 134 -4.31 3.68 -6.33
CA VAL A 134 -3.60 4.89 -5.84
C VAL A 134 -3.63 5.01 -4.32
N ALA A 135 -4.76 4.71 -3.66
CA ALA A 135 -4.85 4.83 -2.20
C ALA A 135 -3.93 3.82 -1.49
N MET A 136 -3.93 2.54 -1.90
CA MET A 136 -3.05 1.53 -1.30
C MET A 136 -1.56 1.86 -1.47
N VAL A 137 -1.17 2.33 -2.67
CA VAL A 137 0.21 2.80 -2.91
C VAL A 137 0.55 3.99 -2.01
N SER A 138 -0.39 4.93 -1.83
CA SER A 138 -0.18 6.10 -0.97
C SER A 138 -0.08 5.73 0.51
N GLU A 139 -0.91 4.79 0.98
CA GLU A 139 -0.87 4.27 2.35
C GLU A 139 0.39 3.47 2.63
N ALA A 140 0.83 2.64 1.68
CA ALA A 140 2.11 1.95 1.75
C ALA A 140 3.28 2.94 1.83
N ALA A 141 3.30 3.97 0.97
CA ALA A 141 4.30 5.04 1.00
C ALA A 141 4.33 5.79 2.34
N GLY A 142 3.17 5.94 3.00
CA GLY A 142 3.06 6.53 4.34
C GLY A 142 3.80 5.74 5.43
N THR A 143 4.21 4.50 5.17
CA THR A 143 4.99 3.68 6.10
C THR A 143 6.46 4.09 6.18
N GLY A 144 7.00 4.73 5.13
CA GLY A 144 8.44 5.02 4.98
C GLY A 144 9.30 3.79 4.71
N LYS A 145 8.68 2.66 4.38
CA LYS A 145 9.34 1.39 4.06
C LYS A 145 9.47 1.22 2.56
N PRO A 146 10.34 0.31 2.06
CA PRO A 146 10.40 -0.02 0.66
C PRO A 146 9.03 -0.42 0.10
N VAL A 147 8.61 0.26 -0.97
CA VAL A 147 7.33 0.01 -1.65
C VAL A 147 7.59 -0.40 -3.12
N PRO A 148 7.96 -1.67 -3.36
CA PRO A 148 8.02 -2.20 -4.71
C PRO A 148 6.60 -2.28 -5.30
N ILE A 149 6.48 -1.83 -6.54
CA ILE A 149 5.22 -1.85 -7.29
C ILE A 149 5.24 -2.98 -8.30
N LEU A 150 4.28 -3.89 -8.17
CA LEU A 150 4.04 -4.88 -9.20
C LEU A 150 3.34 -4.19 -10.38
N ASN A 151 4.05 -4.13 -11.52
CA ASN A 151 3.48 -3.59 -12.74
C ASN A 151 2.45 -4.56 -13.29
N LEU A 152 1.27 -4.04 -13.56
CA LEU A 152 0.16 -4.81 -14.13
C LEU A 152 -0.06 -4.37 -15.59
N ASP A 153 -0.42 -5.31 -16.42
CA ASP A 153 -0.84 -5.01 -17.79
C ASP A 153 -2.11 -4.16 -17.79
N GLY A 154 -2.16 -3.16 -18.66
CA GLY A 154 -3.26 -2.21 -18.75
C GLY A 154 -2.96 -0.88 -18.06
N GLY A 155 -4.01 -0.26 -17.52
CA GLY A 155 -3.92 1.07 -16.92
C GLY A 155 -4.36 2.18 -17.87
N ASN A 156 -4.18 3.40 -17.43
CA ASN A 156 -4.41 4.61 -18.22
C ASN A 156 -3.38 5.69 -17.93
N ALA A 157 -3.41 6.76 -18.70
CA ALA A 157 -2.47 7.88 -18.56
C ALA A 157 -2.47 8.53 -17.16
N LYS A 158 -3.59 8.46 -16.42
CA LYS A 158 -3.67 8.97 -15.04
C LYS A 158 -2.81 8.13 -14.09
N PHE A 159 -2.93 6.80 -14.13
CA PHE A 159 -2.10 5.89 -13.32
C PHE A 159 -0.63 5.98 -13.72
N ALA A 160 -0.34 6.02 -15.02
CA ALA A 160 1.04 6.18 -15.50
C ALA A 160 1.69 7.45 -14.92
N ARG A 161 1.00 8.60 -14.96
CA ARG A 161 1.49 9.85 -14.35
C ARG A 161 1.72 9.74 -12.84
N PHE A 162 0.82 9.06 -12.14
CA PHE A 162 0.96 8.82 -10.70
C PHE A 162 2.24 8.03 -10.39
N HIS A 163 2.43 6.88 -11.05
CA HIS A 163 3.60 6.05 -10.83
C HIS A 163 4.91 6.73 -11.24
N VAL A 164 4.91 7.48 -12.35
CA VAL A 164 6.08 8.30 -12.74
C VAL A 164 6.41 9.32 -11.64
N ALA A 165 5.41 10.03 -11.12
CA ALA A 165 5.63 11.02 -10.07
C ALA A 165 6.13 10.40 -8.75
N MET A 166 5.62 9.23 -8.36
CA MET A 166 6.05 8.52 -7.16
C MET A 166 7.48 7.99 -7.30
N ARG A 167 7.85 7.44 -8.45
CA ARG A 167 9.22 6.99 -8.75
C ARG A 167 10.21 8.15 -8.82
N ALA A 168 9.87 9.23 -9.51
CA ALA A 168 10.72 10.41 -9.60
C ALA A 168 10.99 11.08 -8.24
N ALA A 169 10.09 10.86 -7.28
CA ALA A 169 10.26 11.32 -5.91
C ALA A 169 11.03 10.31 -5.01
N GLY A 170 11.48 9.17 -5.55
CA GLY A 170 12.17 8.13 -4.79
C GLY A 170 11.28 7.34 -3.84
N ILE A 171 9.95 7.48 -3.93
CA ILE A 171 8.98 6.89 -2.97
C ILE A 171 8.66 5.43 -3.32
N THR A 172 8.62 5.09 -4.60
CA THR A 172 8.32 3.73 -5.06
C THR A 172 9.31 3.28 -6.12
N ARG A 173 9.50 1.96 -6.25
CA ARG A 173 10.31 1.35 -7.34
C ARG A 173 9.51 0.25 -8.01
N PRO A 174 9.77 -0.07 -9.29
CA PRO A 174 9.23 -1.29 -9.91
C PRO A 174 9.73 -2.52 -9.15
N PHE A 175 8.88 -3.53 -8.99
CA PHE A 175 9.31 -4.81 -8.48
C PHE A 175 10.11 -5.55 -9.55
N CYS A 176 11.34 -5.95 -9.22
CA CYS A 176 12.28 -6.63 -10.11
C CYS A 176 12.58 -8.06 -9.65
N GLY A 177 11.61 -8.75 -9.06
CA GLY A 177 11.74 -10.15 -8.62
C GLY A 177 12.45 -10.32 -7.27
N ARG A 178 12.98 -9.27 -6.66
CA ARG A 178 13.67 -9.31 -5.35
C ARG A 178 13.30 -8.10 -4.50
N ILE A 179 13.43 -8.24 -3.19
CA ILE A 179 13.40 -7.09 -2.28
C ILE A 179 14.78 -6.46 -2.27
N GLU A 180 14.80 -5.15 -2.49
CA GLU A 180 15.97 -4.32 -2.28
C GLU A 180 15.71 -3.45 -1.06
N GLY A 181 16.72 -3.34 -0.17
CA GLY A 181 16.65 -2.40 0.94
C GLY A 181 16.88 -0.98 0.45
N TRP A 182 15.94 -0.09 0.69
CA TRP A 182 16.13 1.35 0.52
C TRP A 182 15.30 2.10 1.56
N SER A 183 15.62 3.37 1.77
CA SER A 183 14.84 4.26 2.61
C SER A 183 14.03 5.19 1.73
N ASP A 184 12.73 5.19 1.92
CA ASP A 184 11.81 6.03 1.16
C ASP A 184 11.51 7.33 1.90
N PRO A 185 11.46 8.48 1.20
CA PRO A 185 10.91 9.70 1.77
C PRO A 185 9.41 9.52 2.01
N VAL A 186 8.97 9.68 3.25
CA VAL A 186 7.54 9.61 3.61
C VAL A 186 6.82 10.83 3.03
N PRO A 187 5.77 10.65 2.20
CA PRO A 187 4.98 11.77 1.71
C PRO A 187 4.29 12.51 2.88
N ASP A 188 4.43 13.82 2.92
CA ASP A 188 3.83 14.68 3.95
C ASP A 188 2.45 15.25 3.56
N ASP A 189 1.90 14.83 2.43
CA ASP A 189 0.68 15.38 1.85
C ASP A 189 -0.51 15.39 2.84
N THR A 190 -0.68 14.33 3.61
CA THR A 190 -1.76 14.26 4.61
C THR A 190 -1.60 15.33 5.70
N LYS A 191 -0.38 15.51 6.21
CA LYS A 191 -0.06 16.52 7.23
C LYS A 191 -0.25 17.93 6.67
N ARG A 192 0.25 18.19 5.48
CA ARG A 192 0.16 19.48 4.78
C ARG A 192 -1.28 19.89 4.49
N VAL A 193 -2.09 18.95 3.97
CA VAL A 193 -3.50 19.20 3.69
C VAL A 193 -4.29 19.40 5.00
N GLY A 194 -4.02 18.61 6.03
CA GLY A 194 -4.64 18.76 7.34
C GLY A 194 -4.37 20.13 7.95
N ALA A 195 -3.13 20.61 7.91
CA ALA A 195 -2.77 21.94 8.39
C ALA A 195 -3.48 23.06 7.61
N ALA A 196 -3.53 22.97 6.28
CA ALA A 196 -4.22 23.95 5.44
C ALA A 196 -5.73 24.01 5.72
N LEU A 197 -6.38 22.86 5.91
CA LEU A 197 -7.80 22.81 6.25
C LEU A 197 -8.08 23.37 7.65
N HIS A 198 -7.20 23.11 8.60
CA HIS A 198 -7.31 23.67 9.96
C HIS A 198 -7.22 25.21 9.93
N LEU A 199 -6.25 25.78 9.25
CA LEU A 199 -6.12 27.24 9.10
C LEU A 199 -7.34 27.85 8.41
N PHE A 200 -7.86 27.19 7.38
CA PHE A 200 -9.08 27.64 6.69
C PHE A 200 -10.29 27.67 7.62
N ALA A 201 -10.47 26.61 8.44
CA ALA A 201 -11.58 26.53 9.41
C ALA A 201 -11.48 27.62 10.49
N LEU A 202 -10.27 27.90 11.01
CA LEU A 202 -10.03 28.98 11.97
C LEU A 202 -10.30 30.36 11.38
N GLY A 203 -9.89 30.60 10.13
CA GLY A 203 -10.15 31.87 9.44
C GLY A 203 -11.63 32.14 9.19
N ARG A 204 -12.45 31.12 9.01
CA ARG A 204 -13.92 31.27 8.91
C ARG A 204 -14.57 31.60 10.24
N ARG A 205 -14.11 30.99 11.34
CA ARG A 205 -14.65 31.25 12.70
C ARG A 205 -14.41 32.69 13.18
N LYS A 206 -13.35 33.36 12.67
CA LYS A 206 -13.05 34.77 12.98
C LYS A 206 -13.88 35.79 12.17
N ARG A 207 -14.60 35.35 11.15
CA ARG A 207 -15.40 36.20 10.25
C ARG A 207 -16.93 36.00 10.43
N ALA A 208 -17.33 35.07 11.29
CA ALA A 208 -18.70 34.85 11.73
C ALA A 208 -18.91 35.43 13.13
#